data_50f560efcad0ffff5d309e72f4506f3b
#
_entry.id   50f560efcad0ffff5d309e72f4506f3b
#
_cell.length_a   1.000
_cell.length_b   1.000
_cell.length_c   1.000
_cell.angle_alpha   90.00
_cell.angle_beta   90.00
_cell.angle_gamma   90.00
#
_symmetry.space_group_name_H-M   'P 1'
#
loop_
_entity.id
_entity.type
_entity.pdbx_description
1 polymer ?
#
loop_
_entity_poly.entity_id
_entity_poly.type
_entity_poly.pdbx_seq_one_letter_code
_entity_poly.pdbx_strand_id
1 'polypeptide(L)'
;VTDTIMVIAMDGPSGTGKSTVARRLAESLGARYLDTGAMYRAATVWALDHEVDLGDPVAIAAATEDLPLAMSCDPLSEQVELDGESVARRIREDDVTAAVSAVSAVPALREQLVEYQRAVAADDETPIVVEGRDIGTVVFPDAPLKVYLTASAEARAQRRHKQNIELGIPSDYDAVLASVQRRDGLDSTRKVSPLRPADDAVIVDSSDLTLEETVAAVADLTARLEESVR
;
A
#
# COMPACT_ATOMS: atom_id res chain seq x y z
N VAL A 1 -23.74 -12.44 17.78
CA VAL A 1 -22.69 -12.63 16.75
C VAL A 1 -22.35 -11.21 16.32
N THR A 2 -21.21 -10.69 16.77
CA THR A 2 -20.68 -9.43 16.24
C THR A 2 -20.23 -9.74 14.81
N ASP A 3 -20.93 -9.17 13.81
CA ASP A 3 -20.50 -9.21 12.42
C ASP A 3 -19.14 -8.52 12.35
N THR A 4 -18.09 -9.33 12.38
CA THR A 4 -16.71 -8.83 12.24
C THR A 4 -16.50 -8.57 10.75
N ILE A 5 -16.27 -7.33 10.39
CA ILE A 5 -15.96 -6.92 9.02
C ILE A 5 -14.80 -7.77 8.49
N MET A 6 -14.98 -8.40 7.34
CA MET A 6 -13.93 -9.22 6.74
C MET A 6 -12.86 -8.31 6.13
N VAL A 7 -11.74 -8.17 6.84
CA VAL A 7 -10.54 -7.46 6.35
C VAL A 7 -9.60 -8.47 5.71
N ILE A 8 -9.21 -8.21 4.46
CA ILE A 8 -8.12 -8.92 3.78
C ILE A 8 -6.90 -8.00 3.77
N ALA A 9 -5.89 -8.35 4.56
CA ALA A 9 -4.64 -7.60 4.65
C ALA A 9 -3.65 -8.06 3.59
N MET A 10 -3.18 -7.15 2.73
CA MET A 10 -2.20 -7.47 1.68
C MET A 10 -0.96 -6.61 1.84
N ASP A 11 0.13 -7.22 2.30
CA ASP A 11 1.42 -6.57 2.49
C ASP A 11 2.46 -7.02 1.46
N GLY A 12 3.57 -6.31 1.39
CA GLY A 12 4.71 -6.68 0.56
C GLY A 12 5.48 -5.49 0.00
N PRO A 13 6.67 -5.71 -0.59
CA PRO A 13 7.53 -4.65 -1.08
C PRO A 13 6.94 -3.91 -2.29
N SER A 14 7.55 -2.77 -2.63
CA SER A 14 7.13 -1.96 -3.79
C SER A 14 7.36 -2.70 -5.10
N GLY A 15 6.43 -2.55 -6.07
CA GLY A 15 6.60 -3.11 -7.42
C GLY A 15 6.21 -4.58 -7.56
N THR A 16 5.64 -5.23 -6.53
CA THR A 16 5.13 -6.62 -6.63
C THR A 16 3.81 -6.74 -7.40
N GLY A 17 3.15 -5.62 -7.70
CA GLY A 17 1.81 -5.61 -8.30
C GLY A 17 0.66 -5.62 -7.31
N LYS A 18 0.93 -5.41 -6.00
CA LYS A 18 -0.11 -5.44 -4.94
C LYS A 18 -1.36 -4.64 -5.28
N SER A 19 -1.20 -3.37 -5.67
CA SER A 19 -2.35 -2.48 -5.95
C SER A 19 -3.26 -3.05 -7.03
N THR A 20 -2.69 -3.60 -8.10
CA THR A 20 -3.47 -4.22 -9.17
C THR A 20 -4.15 -5.51 -8.70
N VAL A 21 -3.43 -6.36 -7.94
CA VAL A 21 -3.95 -7.62 -7.40
C VAL A 21 -5.05 -7.35 -6.37
N ALA A 22 -4.80 -6.46 -5.41
CA ALA A 22 -5.74 -6.10 -4.35
C ALA A 22 -7.03 -5.50 -4.91
N ARG A 23 -6.92 -4.61 -5.91
CA ARG A 23 -8.06 -3.99 -6.58
C ARG A 23 -8.90 -5.02 -7.33
N ARG A 24 -8.27 -5.86 -8.17
CA ARG A 24 -9.00 -6.93 -8.89
C ARG A 24 -9.65 -7.95 -7.95
N LEU A 25 -8.98 -8.25 -6.84
CA LEU A 25 -9.57 -9.10 -5.81
C LEU A 25 -10.80 -8.43 -5.20
N ALA A 26 -10.71 -7.15 -4.81
CA ALA A 26 -11.83 -6.40 -4.27
C ALA A 26 -13.02 -6.35 -5.24
N GLU A 27 -12.77 -6.06 -6.53
CA GLU A 27 -13.80 -6.11 -7.59
C GLU A 27 -14.47 -7.48 -7.65
N SER A 28 -13.70 -8.57 -7.66
CA SER A 28 -14.22 -9.93 -7.78
C SER A 28 -15.07 -10.38 -6.58
N LEU A 29 -14.80 -9.82 -5.40
CA LEU A 29 -15.50 -10.12 -4.15
C LEU A 29 -16.65 -9.13 -3.87
N GLY A 30 -16.83 -8.09 -4.68
CA GLY A 30 -17.74 -6.99 -4.35
C GLY A 30 -17.31 -6.25 -3.08
N ALA A 31 -16.01 -6.26 -2.77
CA ALA A 31 -15.43 -5.68 -1.58
C ALA A 31 -14.94 -4.26 -1.82
N ARG A 32 -14.79 -3.50 -0.74
CA ARG A 32 -14.08 -2.20 -0.74
C ARG A 32 -12.57 -2.41 -0.90
N TYR A 33 -11.87 -1.38 -1.32
CA TYR A 33 -10.42 -1.37 -1.50
C TYR A 33 -9.78 -0.14 -0.87
N LEU A 34 -8.68 -0.31 -0.14
CA LEU A 34 -7.92 0.80 0.45
C LEU A 34 -6.43 0.68 0.14
N ASP A 35 -5.90 1.68 -0.61
CA ASP A 35 -4.46 1.87 -0.85
C ASP A 35 -3.85 2.75 0.25
N THR A 36 -3.27 2.14 1.27
CA THR A 36 -2.62 2.91 2.33
C THR A 36 -1.33 3.58 1.86
N GLY A 37 -0.68 3.04 0.84
CA GLY A 37 0.49 3.66 0.21
C GLY A 37 0.15 5.01 -0.43
N ALA A 38 -1.04 5.15 -1.01
CA ALA A 38 -1.53 6.42 -1.54
C ALA A 38 -1.73 7.46 -0.44
N MET A 39 -2.16 7.06 0.77
CA MET A 39 -2.30 7.97 1.93
C MET A 39 -0.96 8.57 2.34
N TYR A 40 0.08 7.76 2.51
CA TYR A 40 1.43 8.25 2.82
C TYR A 40 2.01 9.12 1.70
N ARG A 41 1.68 8.83 0.46
CA ARG A 41 2.08 9.66 -0.68
C ARG A 41 1.32 11.00 -0.68
N ALA A 42 0.04 11.02 -0.33
CA ALA A 42 -0.72 12.24 -0.16
C ALA A 42 -0.14 13.12 0.97
N ALA A 43 0.17 12.53 2.11
CA ALA A 43 0.88 13.23 3.19
C ALA A 43 2.24 13.79 2.73
N THR A 44 2.93 13.06 1.83
CA THR A 44 4.19 13.52 1.24
C THR A 44 3.97 14.71 0.29
N VAL A 45 2.92 14.67 -0.54
CA VAL A 45 2.52 15.81 -1.40
C VAL A 45 2.25 17.03 -0.52
N TRP A 46 1.45 16.85 0.55
CA TRP A 46 1.14 17.93 1.48
C TRP A 46 2.40 18.58 2.07
N ALA A 47 3.34 17.74 2.55
CA ALA A 47 4.60 18.24 3.11
C ALA A 47 5.47 18.96 2.07
N LEU A 48 5.55 18.46 0.83
CA LEU A 48 6.32 19.08 -0.26
C LEU A 48 5.71 20.42 -0.69
N ASP A 49 4.40 20.47 -0.89
CA ASP A 49 3.71 21.65 -1.36
C ASP A 49 3.67 22.79 -0.30
N HIS A 50 3.89 22.42 0.99
CA HIS A 50 4.04 23.38 2.09
C HIS A 50 5.53 23.62 2.47
N GLU A 51 6.48 23.18 1.64
CA GLU A 51 7.92 23.40 1.82
C GLU A 51 8.45 22.91 3.19
N VAL A 52 7.85 21.84 3.73
CA VAL A 52 8.27 21.25 5.02
C VAL A 52 9.66 20.63 4.91
N ASP A 53 10.52 20.87 5.88
CA ASP A 53 11.82 20.19 5.97
C ASP A 53 11.61 18.68 6.21
N LEU A 54 11.80 17.87 5.18
CA LEU A 54 11.66 16.41 5.24
C LEU A 54 12.76 15.72 6.06
N GLY A 55 13.79 16.43 6.47
CA GLY A 55 14.81 15.98 7.42
C GLY A 55 14.38 16.12 8.88
N ASP A 56 13.33 16.90 9.16
CA ASP A 56 12.78 17.14 10.50
C ASP A 56 11.47 16.38 10.73
N PRO A 57 11.49 15.24 11.46
CA PRO A 57 10.29 14.48 11.79
C PRO A 57 9.25 15.27 12.59
N VAL A 58 9.65 16.29 13.37
CA VAL A 58 8.74 17.12 14.15
C VAL A 58 8.00 18.08 13.24
N ALA A 59 8.70 18.67 12.27
CA ALA A 59 8.09 19.54 11.28
C ALA A 59 7.07 18.77 10.40
N ILE A 60 7.42 17.55 9.98
CA ILE A 60 6.51 16.68 9.21
C ILE A 60 5.25 16.37 10.06
N ALA A 61 5.43 15.93 11.32
CA ALA A 61 4.32 15.61 12.20
C ALA A 61 3.38 16.80 12.39
N ALA A 62 3.92 17.99 12.66
CA ALA A 62 3.13 19.20 12.84
C ALA A 62 2.37 19.61 11.56
N ALA A 63 3.01 19.51 10.40
CA ALA A 63 2.38 19.84 9.12
C ALA A 63 1.26 18.89 8.71
N THR A 64 1.29 17.65 9.22
CA THR A 64 0.32 16.60 8.85
C THR A 64 -0.68 16.28 9.96
N GLU A 65 -0.70 17.02 11.07
CA GLU A 65 -1.58 16.78 12.23
C GLU A 65 -3.07 16.80 11.84
N ASP A 66 -3.47 17.78 11.02
CA ASP A 66 -4.84 17.91 10.52
C ASP A 66 -4.87 17.71 8.99
N LEU A 67 -4.24 16.64 8.49
CA LEU A 67 -4.15 16.37 7.07
C LEU A 67 -5.55 16.26 6.43
N PRO A 68 -5.95 17.16 5.51
CA PRO A 68 -7.28 17.17 4.91
C PRO A 68 -7.41 16.10 3.81
N LEU A 69 -7.18 14.84 4.18
CA LEU A 69 -7.16 13.69 3.29
C LEU A 69 -8.55 13.07 3.15
N ALA A 70 -8.99 12.88 1.92
CA ALA A 70 -10.14 12.06 1.57
C ALA A 70 -9.73 10.98 0.57
N MET A 71 -10.28 9.76 0.75
CA MET A 71 -10.02 8.62 -0.13
C MET A 71 -11.29 7.88 -0.48
N SER A 72 -11.41 7.44 -1.73
CA SER A 72 -12.43 6.47 -2.12
C SER A 72 -11.99 5.06 -1.76
N CYS A 73 -12.95 4.24 -1.34
CA CYS A 73 -12.79 2.79 -1.19
C CYS A 73 -13.42 1.99 -2.33
N ASP A 74 -13.85 2.65 -3.40
CA ASP A 74 -14.34 1.99 -4.61
C ASP A 74 -13.16 1.43 -5.41
N PRO A 75 -13.07 0.11 -5.64
CA PRO A 75 -11.97 -0.47 -6.41
C PRO A 75 -11.92 0.02 -7.86
N LEU A 76 -13.01 0.57 -8.39
CA LEU A 76 -13.09 1.15 -9.74
C LEU A 76 -12.67 2.62 -9.78
N SER A 77 -12.45 3.27 -8.63
CA SER A 77 -12.14 4.69 -8.53
C SER A 77 -10.84 4.94 -7.75
N GLU A 78 -9.89 5.62 -8.37
CA GLU A 78 -8.62 6.05 -7.71
C GLU A 78 -8.74 7.50 -7.20
N GLN A 79 -9.73 7.78 -6.35
CA GLN A 79 -9.87 9.12 -5.78
C GLN A 79 -9.03 9.25 -4.52
N VAL A 80 -8.06 10.15 -4.57
CA VAL A 80 -7.25 10.61 -3.45
C VAL A 80 -7.26 12.12 -3.52
N GLU A 81 -7.76 12.76 -2.48
CA GLU A 81 -7.94 14.20 -2.43
C GLU A 81 -7.26 14.80 -1.20
N LEU A 82 -6.72 15.99 -1.36
CA LEU A 82 -6.24 16.85 -0.29
C LEU A 82 -6.99 18.18 -0.40
N ASP A 83 -7.65 18.60 0.67
CA ASP A 83 -8.45 19.81 0.73
C ASP A 83 -9.47 19.92 -0.43
N GLY A 84 -10.09 18.78 -0.79
CA GLY A 84 -11.06 18.67 -1.88
C GLY A 84 -10.47 18.65 -3.30
N GLU A 85 -9.16 18.74 -3.44
CA GLU A 85 -8.48 18.71 -4.74
C GLU A 85 -7.85 17.32 -5.00
N SER A 86 -8.08 16.78 -6.21
CA SER A 86 -7.53 15.46 -6.57
C SER A 86 -6.01 15.49 -6.72
N VAL A 87 -5.33 14.65 -5.95
CA VAL A 87 -3.88 14.46 -6.03
C VAL A 87 -3.47 13.12 -6.64
N ALA A 88 -4.40 12.38 -7.25
CA ALA A 88 -4.19 11.04 -7.78
C ALA A 88 -3.01 10.93 -8.77
N ARG A 89 -2.75 11.97 -9.57
CA ARG A 89 -1.59 12.06 -10.46
C ARG A 89 -0.34 12.49 -9.69
N ARG A 90 -0.45 13.53 -8.86
CA ARG A 90 0.66 14.14 -8.13
C ARG A 90 1.36 13.16 -7.18
N ILE A 91 0.62 12.27 -6.52
CA ILE A 91 1.18 11.25 -5.63
C ILE A 91 2.10 10.24 -6.34
N ARG A 92 2.11 10.18 -7.67
CA ARG A 92 2.91 9.24 -8.48
C ARG A 92 4.19 9.86 -9.05
N GLU A 93 4.40 11.16 -8.87
CA GLU A 93 5.56 11.89 -9.38
C GLU A 93 6.86 11.48 -8.67
N ASP A 94 7.99 11.74 -9.31
CA ASP A 94 9.29 11.22 -8.89
C ASP A 94 9.77 11.81 -7.56
N ASP A 95 9.52 13.10 -7.31
CA ASP A 95 9.86 13.77 -6.05
C ASP A 95 9.10 13.17 -4.87
N VAL A 96 7.80 12.88 -5.03
CA VAL A 96 6.98 12.18 -4.03
C VAL A 96 7.53 10.75 -3.82
N THR A 97 7.88 10.08 -4.90
CA THR A 97 8.44 8.72 -4.82
C THR A 97 9.79 8.70 -4.10
N ALA A 98 10.61 9.73 -4.26
CA ALA A 98 11.89 9.87 -3.56
C ALA A 98 11.71 10.20 -2.07
N ALA A 99 10.70 11.01 -1.72
CA ALA A 99 10.48 11.54 -0.38
C ALA A 99 9.62 10.64 0.53
N VAL A 100 8.72 9.83 -0.02
CA VAL A 100 7.71 9.08 0.74
C VAL A 100 8.28 8.17 1.83
N SER A 101 9.47 7.63 1.65
CA SER A 101 10.09 6.76 2.68
C SER A 101 10.47 7.53 3.93
N ALA A 102 10.94 8.79 3.82
CA ALA A 102 11.23 9.66 4.95
C ALA A 102 9.95 10.07 5.68
N VAL A 103 8.94 10.54 4.96
CA VAL A 103 7.66 10.97 5.52
C VAL A 103 6.94 9.80 6.21
N SER A 104 6.87 8.63 5.56
CA SER A 104 6.21 7.45 6.11
C SER A 104 6.93 6.81 7.32
N ALA A 105 8.15 7.25 7.66
CA ALA A 105 8.87 6.80 8.84
C ALA A 105 8.53 7.61 10.10
N VAL A 106 7.79 8.73 10.00
CA VAL A 106 7.43 9.60 11.12
C VAL A 106 6.36 8.93 11.99
N PRO A 107 6.64 8.65 13.29
CA PRO A 107 5.73 7.88 14.13
C PRO A 107 4.36 8.53 14.32
N ALA A 108 4.30 9.84 14.58
CA ALA A 108 3.03 10.55 14.80
C ALA A 108 2.13 10.51 13.56
N LEU A 109 2.67 10.72 12.36
CA LEU A 109 1.92 10.56 11.11
C LEU A 109 1.41 9.12 10.95
N ARG A 110 2.22 8.13 11.31
CA ARG A 110 1.79 6.73 11.23
C ARG A 110 0.62 6.43 12.16
N GLU A 111 0.68 6.88 13.41
CA GLU A 111 -0.40 6.72 14.40
C GLU A 111 -1.70 7.30 13.86
N GLN A 112 -1.68 8.54 13.37
CA GLN A 112 -2.83 9.21 12.77
C GLN A 112 -3.39 8.45 11.55
N LEU A 113 -2.54 8.03 10.62
CA LEU A 113 -3.00 7.33 9.43
C LEU A 113 -3.50 5.91 9.73
N VAL A 114 -2.94 5.22 10.74
CA VAL A 114 -3.45 3.91 11.20
C VAL A 114 -4.85 4.07 11.79
N GLU A 115 -5.10 5.10 12.59
CA GLU A 115 -6.44 5.40 13.11
C GLU A 115 -7.44 5.69 11.97
N TYR A 116 -7.04 6.50 11.00
CA TYR A 116 -7.86 6.76 9.81
C TYR A 116 -8.18 5.48 9.03
N GLN A 117 -7.19 4.62 8.77
CA GLN A 117 -7.37 3.34 8.07
C GLN A 117 -8.36 2.41 8.79
N ARG A 118 -8.27 2.35 10.11
CA ARG A 118 -9.18 1.58 10.96
C ARG A 118 -10.60 2.15 10.93
N ALA A 119 -10.73 3.48 11.00
CA ALA A 119 -12.02 4.15 10.91
C ALA A 119 -12.69 3.89 9.57
N VAL A 120 -11.95 4.03 8.46
CA VAL A 120 -12.45 3.72 7.10
C VAL A 120 -12.90 2.27 6.97
N ALA A 121 -12.18 1.32 7.53
CA ALA A 121 -12.59 -0.08 7.48
C ALA A 121 -13.86 -0.34 8.30
N ALA A 122 -14.05 0.35 9.42
CA ALA A 122 -15.19 0.20 10.32
C ALA A 122 -16.47 0.93 9.86
N ASP A 123 -16.38 1.82 8.89
CA ASP A 123 -17.49 2.68 8.46
C ASP A 123 -18.59 1.93 7.68
N ASP A 124 -18.30 0.73 7.16
CA ASP A 124 -19.22 -0.07 6.36
C ASP A 124 -18.99 -1.56 6.66
N GLU A 125 -20.07 -2.34 6.69
CA GLU A 125 -20.04 -3.80 6.94
C GLU A 125 -19.54 -4.60 5.72
N THR A 126 -19.40 -3.97 4.56
CA THR A 126 -18.87 -4.61 3.34
C THR A 126 -17.41 -5.02 3.55
N PRO A 127 -17.00 -6.23 3.13
CA PRO A 127 -15.60 -6.65 3.17
C PRO A 127 -14.65 -5.64 2.56
N ILE A 128 -13.41 -5.57 3.06
CA ILE A 128 -12.42 -4.62 2.56
C ILE A 128 -11.07 -5.29 2.32
N VAL A 129 -10.49 -5.03 1.16
CA VAL A 129 -9.09 -5.38 0.85
C VAL A 129 -8.22 -4.15 1.14
N VAL A 130 -7.31 -4.28 2.09
CA VAL A 130 -6.39 -3.21 2.49
C VAL A 130 -4.98 -3.59 2.09
N GLU A 131 -4.32 -2.75 1.30
CA GLU A 131 -2.93 -2.98 0.91
C GLU A 131 -1.96 -2.01 1.56
N GLY A 132 -0.73 -2.50 1.86
CA GLY A 132 0.31 -1.66 2.45
C GLY A 132 1.65 -2.36 2.63
N ARG A 133 2.25 -2.14 3.82
CA ARG A 133 3.54 -2.67 4.24
C ARG A 133 3.49 -3.36 5.61
N ASP A 134 2.51 -3.00 6.40
CA ASP A 134 2.36 -3.40 7.80
C ASP A 134 0.88 -3.60 8.19
N ILE A 135 0.05 -3.90 7.20
CA ILE A 135 -1.39 -4.07 7.39
C ILE A 135 -1.66 -5.24 8.33
N GLY A 136 -1.12 -6.42 8.01
CA GLY A 136 -1.29 -7.63 8.82
C GLY A 136 -0.45 -7.68 10.09
N THR A 137 0.51 -6.75 10.27
CA THR A 137 1.36 -6.73 11.47
C THR A 137 1.00 -5.64 12.46
N VAL A 138 0.43 -4.51 12.00
CA VAL A 138 0.17 -3.32 12.81
C VAL A 138 -1.25 -2.81 12.67
N VAL A 139 -1.75 -2.62 11.44
CA VAL A 139 -3.05 -1.97 11.20
C VAL A 139 -4.19 -2.91 11.58
N PHE A 140 -4.19 -4.12 11.04
CA PHE A 140 -5.18 -5.17 11.28
C PHE A 140 -4.48 -6.50 11.67
N PRO A 141 -3.87 -6.58 12.85
CA PRO A 141 -3.16 -7.79 13.29
C PRO A 141 -4.07 -9.00 13.46
N ASP A 142 -5.37 -8.78 13.59
CA ASP A 142 -6.39 -9.83 13.73
C ASP A 142 -7.16 -10.07 12.42
N ALA A 143 -6.68 -9.56 11.27
CA ALA A 143 -7.31 -9.80 9.98
C ALA A 143 -7.40 -11.30 9.68
N PRO A 144 -8.57 -11.81 9.28
CA PRO A 144 -8.78 -13.25 9.05
C PRO A 144 -7.98 -13.80 7.88
N LEU A 145 -7.60 -12.95 6.92
CA LEU A 145 -6.67 -13.31 5.86
C LEU A 145 -5.58 -12.27 5.74
N LYS A 146 -4.32 -12.73 5.84
CA LYS A 146 -3.12 -11.94 5.64
C LYS A 146 -2.32 -12.53 4.51
N VAL A 147 -2.09 -11.75 3.48
CA VAL A 147 -1.30 -12.12 2.31
C VAL A 147 -0.04 -11.27 2.26
N TYR A 148 1.12 -11.91 2.16
CA TYR A 148 2.37 -11.21 1.88
C TYR A 148 2.77 -11.48 0.43
N LEU A 149 2.49 -10.51 -0.44
CA LEU A 149 2.83 -10.61 -1.86
C LEU A 149 4.27 -10.16 -2.08
N THR A 150 5.13 -11.09 -2.49
CA THR A 150 6.54 -10.84 -2.79
C THR A 150 6.89 -11.09 -4.24
N ALA A 151 8.05 -10.61 -4.65
CA ALA A 151 8.74 -10.96 -5.90
C ALA A 151 10.21 -10.56 -5.76
N SER A 152 11.12 -11.20 -6.49
CA SER A 152 12.54 -10.84 -6.50
C SER A 152 12.74 -9.38 -6.91
N ALA A 153 13.82 -8.76 -6.44
CA ALA A 153 14.15 -7.38 -6.80
C ALA A 153 14.29 -7.22 -8.32
N GLU A 154 14.87 -8.23 -8.96
CA GLU A 154 15.07 -8.32 -10.41
C GLU A 154 13.74 -8.36 -11.17
N ALA A 155 12.80 -9.20 -10.75
CA ALA A 155 11.48 -9.30 -11.38
C ALA A 155 10.70 -7.97 -11.26
N ARG A 156 10.76 -7.33 -10.10
CA ARG A 156 10.13 -6.01 -9.86
C ARG A 156 10.79 -4.90 -10.67
N ALA A 157 12.12 -4.90 -10.76
CA ALA A 157 12.87 -3.95 -11.57
C ALA A 157 12.53 -4.12 -13.06
N GLN A 158 12.45 -5.36 -13.54
CA GLN A 158 12.09 -5.66 -14.93
C GLN A 158 10.67 -5.17 -15.28
N ARG A 159 9.69 -5.41 -14.37
CA ARG A 159 8.31 -4.93 -14.54
C ARG A 159 8.26 -3.40 -14.60
N ARG A 160 8.97 -2.72 -13.69
CA ARG A 160 9.03 -1.25 -13.65
C ARG A 160 9.73 -0.67 -14.86
N HIS A 161 10.86 -1.25 -15.27
CA HIS A 161 11.61 -0.83 -16.47
C HIS A 161 10.74 -0.93 -17.72
N LYS A 162 10.06 -2.07 -17.90
CA LYS A 162 9.12 -2.27 -19.02
C LYS A 162 7.99 -1.25 -19.00
N GLN A 163 7.36 -1.03 -17.86
CA GLN A 163 6.30 -0.04 -17.68
C GLN A 163 6.76 1.38 -18.06
N ASN A 164 7.96 1.78 -17.63
CA ASN A 164 8.51 3.09 -17.97
C ASN A 164 8.68 3.24 -19.49
N ILE A 165 9.23 2.22 -20.16
CA ILE A 165 9.39 2.22 -21.63
C ILE A 165 8.03 2.35 -22.33
N GLU A 166 7.01 1.60 -21.89
CA GLU A 166 5.66 1.64 -22.46
C GLU A 166 5.01 3.03 -22.29
N LEU A 167 5.33 3.74 -21.22
CA LEU A 167 4.88 5.11 -20.97
C LEU A 167 5.74 6.19 -21.65
N GLY A 168 6.79 5.80 -22.39
CA GLY A 168 7.71 6.74 -23.03
C GLY A 168 8.66 7.45 -22.05
N ILE A 169 8.81 6.95 -20.83
CA ILE A 169 9.70 7.50 -19.81
C ILE A 169 11.09 6.88 -19.99
N PRO A 170 12.17 7.68 -20.09
CA PRO A 170 13.53 7.16 -20.12
C PRO A 170 13.80 6.25 -18.92
N SER A 171 14.33 5.06 -19.14
CA SER A 171 14.53 4.08 -18.08
C SER A 171 15.81 3.28 -18.30
N ASP A 172 16.60 3.21 -17.25
CA ASP A 172 17.79 2.37 -17.14
C ASP A 172 17.52 1.25 -16.13
N TYR A 173 17.69 0.00 -16.55
CA TYR A 173 17.36 -1.16 -15.71
C TYR A 173 18.18 -1.20 -14.40
N ASP A 174 19.47 -0.93 -14.47
CA ASP A 174 20.35 -1.00 -13.29
C ASP A 174 20.01 0.10 -12.28
N ALA A 175 19.67 1.29 -12.77
CA ALA A 175 19.18 2.39 -11.92
C ALA A 175 17.84 2.04 -11.25
N VAL A 176 16.92 1.41 -11.99
CA VAL A 176 15.63 0.93 -11.45
C VAL A 176 15.86 -0.15 -10.39
N LEU A 177 16.73 -1.14 -10.66
CA LEU A 177 17.05 -2.20 -9.70
C LEU A 177 17.67 -1.64 -8.42
N ALA A 178 18.64 -0.74 -8.54
CA ALA A 178 19.26 -0.07 -7.38
C ALA A 178 18.20 0.72 -6.56
N SER A 179 17.24 1.37 -7.23
CA SER A 179 16.15 2.10 -6.57
C SER A 179 15.22 1.14 -5.81
N VAL A 180 14.87 0.01 -6.40
CA VAL A 180 14.06 -1.04 -5.76
C VAL A 180 14.75 -1.57 -4.51
N GLN A 181 16.01 -1.98 -4.61
CA GLN A 181 16.79 -2.53 -3.49
C GLN A 181 16.97 -1.51 -2.36
N ARG A 182 17.26 -0.25 -2.70
CA ARG A 182 17.37 0.82 -1.69
C ARG A 182 16.06 1.02 -0.93
N ARG A 183 14.93 1.02 -1.63
CA ARG A 183 13.61 1.17 -1.00
C ARG A 183 13.26 0.00 -0.10
N ASP A 184 13.56 -1.23 -0.53
CA ASP A 184 13.36 -2.42 0.30
C ASP A 184 14.18 -2.34 1.59
N GLY A 185 15.44 -1.89 1.49
CA GLY A 185 16.27 -1.64 2.65
C GLY A 185 15.65 -0.63 3.61
N LEU A 186 15.17 0.51 3.10
CA LEU A 186 14.51 1.53 3.93
C LEU A 186 13.22 1.02 4.57
N ASP A 187 12.38 0.31 3.82
CA ASP A 187 11.10 -0.19 4.33
C ASP A 187 11.30 -1.31 5.37
N SER A 188 12.28 -2.21 5.19
CA SER A 188 12.53 -3.35 6.08
C SER A 188 13.34 -2.98 7.34
N THR A 189 14.14 -1.92 7.31
CA THR A 189 14.98 -1.49 8.44
C THR A 189 14.38 -0.36 9.28
N ARG A 190 13.16 0.08 8.97
CA ARG A 190 12.45 1.10 9.77
C ARG A 190 12.35 0.66 11.22
N LYS A 191 12.55 1.61 12.15
CA LYS A 191 12.41 1.35 13.60
C LYS A 191 10.94 1.11 14.00
N VAL A 192 10.01 1.75 13.29
CA VAL A 192 8.56 1.64 13.52
C VAL A 192 7.93 0.98 12.30
N SER A 193 7.14 -0.04 12.51
CA SER A 193 6.41 -0.80 11.47
C SER A 193 7.32 -1.26 10.32
N PRO A 194 8.39 -2.02 10.54
CA PRO A 194 9.23 -2.53 9.46
C PRO A 194 8.43 -3.42 8.51
N LEU A 195 8.76 -3.36 7.22
CA LEU A 195 8.18 -4.27 6.24
C LEU A 195 8.64 -5.71 6.55
N ARG A 196 7.72 -6.54 6.99
CA ARG A 196 7.90 -7.98 7.20
C ARG A 196 6.56 -8.69 7.08
N PRO A 197 6.53 -9.99 6.71
CA PRO A 197 5.29 -10.76 6.79
C PRO A 197 4.82 -10.86 8.24
N ALA A 198 3.50 -10.91 8.46
CA ALA A 198 2.95 -11.36 9.72
C ALA A 198 3.21 -12.86 9.90
N ASP A 199 3.28 -13.33 11.15
CA ASP A 199 3.66 -14.73 11.43
C ASP A 199 2.66 -15.75 10.85
N ASP A 200 1.40 -15.32 10.68
CA ASP A 200 0.29 -16.08 10.10
C ASP A 200 -0.03 -15.68 8.65
N ALA A 201 0.81 -14.86 8.02
CA ALA A 201 0.59 -14.46 6.63
C ALA A 201 0.92 -15.59 5.64
N VAL A 202 0.07 -15.75 4.63
CA VAL A 202 0.37 -16.60 3.48
C VAL A 202 1.28 -15.83 2.53
N ILE A 203 2.46 -16.39 2.26
CA ILE A 203 3.43 -15.79 1.32
C ILE A 203 3.09 -16.24 -0.09
N VAL A 204 2.87 -15.26 -0.98
CA VAL A 204 2.67 -15.49 -2.40
C VAL A 204 3.84 -14.85 -3.15
N ASP A 205 4.71 -15.68 -3.73
CA ASP A 205 5.82 -15.22 -4.58
C ASP A 205 5.34 -15.11 -6.02
N SER A 206 5.29 -13.90 -6.54
CA SER A 206 4.86 -13.59 -7.90
C SER A 206 6.01 -13.40 -8.88
N SER A 207 7.25 -13.80 -8.53
CA SER A 207 8.43 -13.57 -9.39
C SER A 207 8.22 -14.10 -10.80
N ASP A 208 7.71 -15.32 -10.91
CA ASP A 208 7.50 -16.04 -12.17
C ASP A 208 6.02 -16.11 -12.59
N LEU A 209 5.12 -15.45 -11.86
CA LEU A 209 3.69 -15.46 -12.15
C LEU A 209 3.29 -14.26 -13.03
N THR A 210 2.34 -14.51 -13.92
CA THR A 210 1.57 -13.44 -14.58
C THR A 210 0.67 -12.74 -13.56
N LEU A 211 0.12 -11.59 -13.96
CA LEU A 211 -0.84 -10.89 -13.13
C LEU A 211 -2.10 -11.74 -12.86
N GLU A 212 -2.61 -12.39 -13.90
CA GLU A 212 -3.79 -13.26 -13.84
C GLU A 212 -3.57 -14.44 -12.88
N GLU A 213 -2.43 -15.11 -12.97
CA GLU A 213 -2.06 -16.21 -12.07
C GLU A 213 -1.90 -15.72 -10.62
N THR A 214 -1.34 -14.53 -10.42
CA THR A 214 -1.20 -13.94 -9.09
C THR A 214 -2.57 -13.60 -8.47
N VAL A 215 -3.48 -13.02 -9.26
CA VAL A 215 -4.85 -12.73 -8.81
C VAL A 215 -5.59 -14.02 -8.47
N ALA A 216 -5.50 -15.05 -9.32
CA ALA A 216 -6.12 -16.35 -9.07
C ALA A 216 -5.57 -17.00 -7.79
N ALA A 217 -4.26 -16.99 -7.58
CA ALA A 217 -3.64 -17.54 -6.37
C ALA A 217 -4.15 -16.86 -5.08
N VAL A 218 -4.35 -15.54 -5.10
CA VAL A 218 -4.87 -14.82 -3.94
C VAL A 218 -6.38 -15.04 -3.78
N ALA A 219 -7.14 -15.10 -4.87
CA ALA A 219 -8.57 -15.42 -4.83
C ALA A 219 -8.85 -16.82 -4.26
N ASP A 220 -8.01 -17.81 -4.57
CA ASP A 220 -8.12 -19.16 -4.00
C ASP A 220 -7.93 -19.16 -2.47
N LEU A 221 -7.13 -18.24 -1.93
CA LEU A 221 -6.97 -18.11 -0.47
C LEU A 221 -8.23 -17.57 0.20
N THR A 222 -8.94 -16.62 -0.43
CA THR A 222 -10.21 -16.10 0.10
C THR A 222 -11.30 -17.15 0.07
N ALA A 223 -11.42 -17.94 -1.01
CA ALA A 223 -12.37 -19.01 -1.12
C ALA A 223 -12.19 -20.07 -0.02
N ARG A 224 -10.95 -20.48 0.26
CA ARG A 224 -10.62 -21.42 1.36
C ARG A 224 -10.95 -20.87 2.74
N LEU A 225 -10.79 -19.57 2.96
CA LEU A 225 -11.17 -18.93 4.21
C LEU A 225 -12.69 -19.02 4.41
N GLU A 226 -13.48 -18.69 3.39
CA GLU A 226 -14.95 -18.77 3.44
C GLU A 226 -15.45 -20.19 3.71
N GLU A 227 -14.79 -21.21 3.14
CA GLU A 227 -15.13 -22.62 3.40
C GLU A 227 -14.82 -23.02 4.85
N SER A 228 -13.78 -22.46 5.47
CA SER A 228 -13.37 -22.79 6.84
C SER A 228 -14.27 -22.17 7.91
N VAL A 229 -15.04 -21.12 7.58
CA VAL A 229 -15.93 -20.39 8.50
C VAL A 229 -17.39 -20.92 8.44
N ARG A 230 -17.71 -21.74 7.45
CA ARG A 230 -19.00 -22.43 7.32
C ARG A 230 -19.04 -23.74 8.11
#